data_fc4043b14ffd2306033bfebc28e7f3dd
#
_entry.id   fc4043b14ffd2306033bfebc28e7f3dd
#
_cell.length_a   1.000
_cell.length_b   1.000
_cell.length_c   1.000
_cell.angle_alpha   90.00
_cell.angle_beta   90.00
_cell.angle_gamma   90.00
#
_symmetry.space_group_name_H-M   'P 1'
#
loop_
_entity.id
_entity.type
_entity.pdbx_description
1 polymer ?
#
loop_
_entity_poly.entity_id
_entity_poly.type
_entity_poly.pdbx_seq_one_letter_code
_entity_poly.pdbx_strand_id
1 'polypeptide(L)'
;MQVSKVNIDDLSTIRVINDGAIPAVNSVSDEEFIWFHKNSIYFKKVIVNEILAGFLLVLPMNIPYKSLNYSWFSERYNNFAYIDRIAVKEEFKSSGIGTLLYTDLEKSLPKEIKMIACEYNIKPLNMISENFHQKMEYKNVGTQ
;
A
#
# COMPACT_ATOMS: atom_id res chain seq x y z
N MET A 1 -13.01 14.09 -1.59
CA MET A 1 -11.79 13.25 -1.62
C MET A 1 -11.35 13.03 -3.06
N GLN A 2 -10.09 13.24 -3.31
CA GLN A 2 -9.55 13.13 -4.67
C GLN A 2 -8.32 12.23 -4.67
N VAL A 3 -8.32 11.22 -5.56
CA VAL A 3 -7.18 10.32 -5.78
C VAL A 3 -6.32 10.89 -6.90
N SER A 4 -5.02 10.98 -6.69
CA SER A 4 -4.08 11.46 -7.70
C SER A 4 -2.71 10.81 -7.51
N LYS A 5 -1.87 10.87 -8.55
CA LYS A 5 -0.52 10.29 -8.49
C LYS A 5 0.35 11.04 -7.50
N VAL A 6 1.18 10.29 -6.77
CA VAL A 6 2.19 10.87 -5.90
C VAL A 6 3.30 11.48 -6.76
N ASN A 7 3.64 12.74 -6.48
CA ASN A 7 4.75 13.44 -7.12
C ASN A 7 6.00 13.35 -6.23
N ILE A 8 7.17 13.58 -6.80
CA ILE A 8 8.42 13.62 -6.05
C ILE A 8 8.32 14.60 -4.87
N ASP A 9 7.68 15.75 -5.07
CA ASP A 9 7.52 16.77 -4.03
C ASP A 9 6.63 16.32 -2.87
N ASP A 10 5.82 15.29 -3.07
CA ASP A 10 4.97 14.74 -2.01
C ASP A 10 5.71 13.81 -1.04
N LEU A 11 6.91 13.32 -1.41
CA LEU A 11 7.56 12.23 -0.68
C LEU A 11 7.90 12.58 0.76
N SER A 12 8.22 13.84 1.06
CA SER A 12 8.49 14.26 2.44
C SER A 12 7.23 14.12 3.32
N THR A 13 6.07 14.52 2.80
CA THR A 13 4.79 14.37 3.50
C THR A 13 4.39 12.90 3.61
N ILE A 14 4.60 12.13 2.55
CA ILE A 14 4.36 10.67 2.54
C ILE A 14 5.16 10.00 3.65
N ARG A 15 6.43 10.39 3.82
CA ARG A 15 7.28 9.83 4.86
C ARG A 15 6.73 10.12 6.27
N VAL A 16 6.25 11.33 6.50
CA VAL A 16 5.64 11.70 7.80
C VAL A 16 4.42 10.83 8.07
N ILE A 17 3.56 10.62 7.08
CA ILE A 17 2.38 9.76 7.22
C ILE A 17 2.79 8.31 7.48
N ASN A 18 3.81 7.84 6.78
CA ASN A 18 4.35 6.48 6.98
C ASN A 18 4.85 6.30 8.42
N ASP A 19 5.62 7.25 8.94
CA ASP A 19 6.14 7.18 10.30
C ASP A 19 5.01 7.15 11.33
N GLY A 20 3.93 7.85 11.07
CA GLY A 20 2.74 7.82 11.93
C GLY A 20 1.98 6.50 11.93
N ALA A 21 2.26 5.62 10.98
CA ALA A 21 1.61 4.33 10.84
C ALA A 21 2.44 3.17 11.41
N ILE A 22 3.64 3.42 11.91
CA ILE A 22 4.45 2.41 12.58
C ILE A 22 3.73 1.97 13.86
N PRO A 23 3.65 0.64 14.19
CA PRO A 23 4.35 -0.48 13.60
C PRO A 23 3.61 -1.23 12.48
N ALA A 24 2.45 -0.76 12.04
CA ALA A 24 1.73 -1.43 10.95
C ALA A 24 2.55 -1.44 9.65
N VAL A 25 3.37 -0.40 9.45
CA VAL A 25 4.39 -0.36 8.40
C VAL A 25 5.74 -0.09 9.06
N ASN A 26 6.84 -0.41 8.39
CA ASN A 26 8.18 -0.07 8.87
C ASN A 26 8.57 1.33 8.41
N SER A 27 9.61 1.89 9.04
CA SER A 27 10.15 3.17 8.58
C SER A 27 10.87 2.98 7.24
N VAL A 28 10.86 4.03 6.43
CA VAL A 28 11.45 4.03 5.09
C VAL A 28 12.22 5.34 4.93
N SER A 29 13.45 5.24 4.43
CA SER A 29 14.28 6.43 4.17
C SER A 29 13.76 7.22 2.98
N ASP A 30 14.22 8.46 2.84
CA ASP A 30 13.91 9.30 1.66
C ASP A 30 14.37 8.62 0.38
N GLU A 31 15.56 8.03 0.39
CA GLU A 31 16.13 7.34 -0.78
C GLU A 31 15.30 6.13 -1.18
N GLU A 32 14.80 5.38 -0.22
CA GLU A 32 13.93 4.25 -0.49
C GLU A 32 12.59 4.70 -1.08
N PHE A 33 12.02 5.80 -0.59
CA PHE A 33 10.79 6.33 -1.19
C PHE A 33 11.01 6.81 -2.62
N ILE A 34 12.17 7.37 -2.93
CA ILE A 34 12.52 7.73 -4.32
C ILE A 34 12.57 6.47 -5.19
N TRP A 35 13.18 5.40 -4.67
CA TRP A 35 13.22 4.10 -5.36
C TRP A 35 11.82 3.53 -5.58
N PHE A 36 10.95 3.58 -4.57
CA PHE A 36 9.56 3.15 -4.70
C PHE A 36 8.82 3.97 -5.76
N HIS A 37 9.04 5.28 -5.77
CA HIS A 37 8.40 6.15 -6.76
C HIS A 37 8.77 5.75 -8.19
N LYS A 38 10.01 5.37 -8.41
CA LYS A 38 10.50 4.94 -9.73
C LYS A 38 9.99 3.55 -10.14
N ASN A 39 9.81 2.66 -9.18
CA ASN A 39 9.60 1.23 -9.45
C ASN A 39 8.18 0.75 -9.18
N SER A 40 7.31 1.59 -8.67
CA SER A 40 5.93 1.22 -8.39
C SER A 40 5.10 1.09 -9.64
N ILE A 41 4.10 0.21 -9.61
CA ILE A 41 3.08 0.13 -10.64
C ILE A 41 1.88 1.03 -10.31
N TYR A 42 1.74 1.35 -9.03
CA TYR A 42 0.69 2.22 -8.53
C TYR A 42 1.23 2.94 -7.28
N PHE A 43 1.21 4.26 -7.28
CA PHE A 43 1.59 5.04 -6.12
C PHE A 43 0.75 6.31 -6.13
N LYS A 44 -0.35 6.28 -5.37
CA LYS A 44 -1.32 7.37 -5.36
C LYS A 44 -1.65 7.84 -3.96
N LYS A 45 -2.11 9.07 -3.90
CA LYS A 45 -2.47 9.77 -2.66
C LYS A 45 -3.94 10.17 -2.70
N VAL A 46 -4.50 10.42 -1.52
CA VAL A 46 -5.84 11.01 -1.39
C VAL A 46 -5.69 12.39 -0.78
N ILE A 47 -6.29 13.38 -1.45
CA ILE A 47 -6.34 14.75 -0.97
C ILE A 47 -7.75 15.02 -0.45
N VAL A 48 -7.82 15.55 0.78
CA VAL A 48 -9.07 15.96 1.44
C VAL A 48 -8.89 17.40 1.88
N ASN A 49 -9.69 18.32 1.36
CA ASN A 49 -9.59 19.76 1.69
C ASN A 49 -8.15 20.28 1.59
N GLU A 50 -7.50 19.98 0.44
CA GLU A 50 -6.12 20.39 0.15
C GLU A 50 -5.05 19.74 1.04
N ILE A 51 -5.42 18.77 1.87
CA ILE A 51 -4.50 18.06 2.74
C ILE A 51 -4.25 16.65 2.19
N LEU A 52 -2.97 16.26 2.12
CA LEU A 52 -2.62 14.89 1.78
C LEU A 52 -2.96 13.99 2.98
N ALA A 53 -4.01 13.19 2.84
CA ALA A 53 -4.59 12.43 3.94
C ALA A 53 -4.10 10.99 4.04
N GLY A 54 -3.61 10.43 2.94
CA GLY A 54 -3.14 9.04 2.92
C GLY A 54 -2.60 8.65 1.57
N PHE A 55 -2.02 7.45 1.50
CA PHE A 55 -1.44 6.94 0.25
C PHE A 55 -1.49 5.42 0.20
N LEU A 56 -1.35 4.89 -1.01
CA LEU A 56 -1.22 3.46 -1.29
C LEU A 56 -0.07 3.26 -2.26
N LEU A 57 0.84 2.34 -1.91
CA LEU A 57 2.00 1.99 -2.71
C LEU A 57 1.91 0.53 -3.12
N VAL A 58 1.96 0.28 -4.42
CA VAL A 58 1.86 -1.06 -5.00
C VAL A 58 3.03 -1.30 -5.93
N LEU A 59 3.68 -2.44 -5.77
CA LEU A 59 4.86 -2.82 -6.54
C LEU A 59 4.51 -3.91 -7.55
N PRO A 60 5.13 -3.88 -8.74
CA PRO A 60 4.97 -4.96 -9.70
C PRO A 60 5.80 -6.17 -9.30
N MET A 61 5.54 -7.32 -9.91
CA MET A 61 6.42 -8.47 -9.78
C MET A 61 7.75 -8.22 -10.51
N ASN A 62 8.74 -9.07 -10.23
CA ASN A 62 10.05 -9.10 -10.94
C ASN A 62 10.89 -7.83 -10.79
N ILE A 63 10.81 -7.16 -9.65
CA ILE A 63 11.72 -6.06 -9.30
C ILE A 63 12.65 -6.50 -8.17
N PRO A 64 13.84 -5.88 -8.04
CA PRO A 64 14.82 -6.30 -7.03
C PRO A 64 14.49 -5.73 -5.64
N TYR A 65 13.36 -6.13 -5.08
CA TYR A 65 12.91 -5.70 -3.77
C TYR A 65 13.20 -6.79 -2.74
N LYS A 66 13.91 -6.45 -1.67
CA LYS A 66 14.43 -7.40 -0.68
C LYS A 66 13.53 -7.60 0.53
N SER A 67 12.22 -7.43 0.38
CA SER A 67 11.27 -7.74 1.44
C SER A 67 11.03 -9.24 1.52
N LEU A 68 11.01 -9.79 2.75
CA LEU A 68 10.70 -11.21 2.96
C LEU A 68 9.29 -11.54 2.47
N ASN A 69 8.35 -10.64 2.70
CA ASN A 69 6.96 -10.84 2.27
C ASN A 69 6.83 -10.80 0.76
N TYR A 70 7.48 -9.86 0.11
CA TYR A 70 7.51 -9.77 -1.34
C TYR A 70 8.13 -11.03 -1.95
N SER A 71 9.23 -11.53 -1.39
CA SER A 71 9.90 -12.74 -1.84
C SER A 71 9.00 -13.97 -1.66
N TRP A 72 8.26 -14.04 -0.55
CA TRP A 72 7.32 -15.11 -0.30
C TRP A 72 6.27 -15.23 -1.42
N PHE A 73 5.69 -14.09 -1.84
CA PHE A 73 4.73 -14.05 -2.93
C PHE A 73 5.40 -14.34 -4.28
N SER A 74 6.60 -13.80 -4.52
CA SER A 74 7.34 -13.99 -5.77
C SER A 74 7.71 -15.45 -6.03
N GLU A 75 7.96 -16.21 -4.97
CA GLU A 75 8.28 -17.63 -5.07
C GLU A 75 7.07 -18.51 -5.36
N ARG A 76 5.86 -18.06 -5.01
CA ARG A 76 4.64 -18.87 -5.03
C ARG A 76 3.66 -18.48 -6.11
N TYR A 77 3.68 -17.24 -6.55
CA TYR A 77 2.67 -16.71 -7.47
C TYR A 77 3.30 -15.96 -8.62
N ASN A 78 2.62 -15.99 -9.75
CA ASN A 78 2.96 -15.21 -10.94
C ASN A 78 1.88 -14.17 -11.18
N ASN A 79 2.22 -13.12 -11.93
CA ASN A 79 1.25 -12.18 -12.46
C ASN A 79 0.45 -11.46 -11.39
N PHE A 80 1.15 -10.98 -10.36
CA PHE A 80 0.53 -10.27 -9.23
C PHE A 80 1.03 -8.83 -9.13
N ALA A 81 0.23 -7.98 -8.49
CA ALA A 81 0.64 -6.69 -7.98
C ALA A 81 0.69 -6.78 -6.46
N TYR A 82 1.77 -6.32 -5.86
CA TYR A 82 1.99 -6.44 -4.42
C TYR A 82 1.76 -5.11 -3.73
N ILE A 83 0.75 -5.06 -2.85
CA ILE A 83 0.52 -3.90 -1.99
C ILE A 83 1.60 -3.89 -0.92
N ASP A 84 2.55 -2.96 -1.04
CA ASP A 84 3.64 -2.85 -0.08
C ASP A 84 3.18 -2.17 1.20
N ARG A 85 2.44 -1.08 1.06
CA ARG A 85 1.92 -0.35 2.21
C ARG A 85 0.77 0.58 1.85
N ILE A 86 -0.09 0.78 2.85
CA ILE A 86 -1.12 1.81 2.85
C ILE A 86 -1.03 2.52 4.20
N ALA A 87 -1.12 3.83 4.19
CA ALA A 87 -1.12 4.61 5.42
C ALA A 87 -2.04 5.80 5.29
N VAL A 88 -2.75 6.12 6.38
CA VAL A 88 -3.70 7.22 6.45
C VAL A 88 -3.38 8.01 7.70
N LYS A 89 -3.42 9.35 7.58
CA LYS A 89 -3.29 10.23 8.75
C LYS A 89 -4.34 9.90 9.79
N GLU A 90 -3.94 9.97 11.06
CA GLU A 90 -4.81 9.62 12.19
C GLU A 90 -6.15 10.34 12.13
N GLU A 91 -6.15 11.64 11.85
CA GLU A 91 -7.36 12.44 11.79
C GLU A 91 -8.31 12.08 10.65
N PHE A 92 -7.84 11.32 9.67
CA PHE A 92 -8.66 10.88 8.53
C PHE A 92 -9.00 9.39 8.56
N LYS A 93 -8.62 8.67 9.61
CA LYS A 93 -8.96 7.25 9.73
C LYS A 93 -10.48 7.07 9.82
N SER A 94 -10.95 5.95 9.29
CA SER A 94 -12.38 5.59 9.25
C SER A 94 -13.23 6.51 8.37
N SER A 95 -12.62 7.27 7.47
CA SER A 95 -13.33 8.15 6.52
C SER A 95 -13.49 7.57 5.13
N GLY A 96 -13.10 6.29 4.93
CA GLY A 96 -13.26 5.61 3.64
C GLY A 96 -12.08 5.77 2.68
N ILE A 97 -10.97 6.35 3.13
CA ILE A 97 -9.78 6.56 2.27
C ILE A 97 -9.19 5.24 1.77
N GLY A 98 -9.08 4.26 2.66
CA GLY A 98 -8.57 2.94 2.27
C GLY A 98 -9.44 2.27 1.22
N THR A 99 -10.75 2.30 1.41
CA THR A 99 -11.70 1.75 0.43
C THR A 99 -11.58 2.45 -0.92
N LEU A 100 -11.47 3.78 -0.90
CA LEU A 100 -11.32 4.58 -2.11
C LEU A 100 -10.04 4.19 -2.88
N LEU A 101 -8.93 4.06 -2.17
CA LEU A 101 -7.64 3.71 -2.78
C LEU A 101 -7.66 2.29 -3.36
N TYR A 102 -8.20 1.33 -2.63
CA TYR A 102 -8.26 -0.06 -3.10
C TYR A 102 -9.20 -0.19 -4.31
N THR A 103 -10.31 0.51 -4.30
CA THR A 103 -11.24 0.52 -5.44
C THR A 103 -10.58 1.13 -6.68
N ASP A 104 -9.86 2.25 -6.50
CA ASP A 104 -9.12 2.87 -7.60
C ASP A 104 -8.01 1.96 -8.12
N LEU A 105 -7.31 1.27 -7.22
CA LEU A 105 -6.28 0.30 -7.59
C LEU A 105 -6.83 -0.79 -8.51
N GLU A 106 -7.94 -1.40 -8.14
CA GLU A 106 -8.55 -2.47 -8.93
C GLU A 106 -8.92 -2.00 -10.33
N LYS A 107 -9.38 -0.76 -10.46
CA LYS A 107 -9.74 -0.19 -11.76
C LYS A 107 -8.52 0.21 -12.60
N SER A 108 -7.41 0.53 -11.95
CA SER A 108 -6.22 1.10 -12.60
C SER A 108 -5.23 0.06 -13.10
N LEU A 109 -5.26 -1.15 -12.55
CA LEU A 109 -4.29 -2.17 -12.91
C LEU A 109 -4.54 -2.74 -14.31
N PRO A 110 -3.46 -3.08 -15.05
CA PRO A 110 -3.59 -3.77 -16.32
C PRO A 110 -4.38 -5.09 -16.17
N LYS A 111 -5.13 -5.44 -17.19
CA LYS A 111 -5.96 -6.67 -17.19
C LYS A 111 -5.13 -7.95 -17.08
N GLU A 112 -3.87 -7.89 -17.48
CA GLU A 112 -2.95 -9.03 -17.40
C GLU A 112 -2.65 -9.41 -15.95
N ILE A 113 -2.76 -8.46 -15.03
CA ILE A 113 -2.53 -8.73 -13.60
C ILE A 113 -3.79 -9.35 -13.02
N LYS A 114 -3.67 -10.61 -12.62
CA LYS A 114 -4.80 -11.42 -12.17
C LYS A 114 -4.96 -11.48 -10.66
N MET A 115 -3.98 -10.94 -9.91
CA MET A 115 -3.94 -11.10 -8.47
C MET A 115 -3.38 -9.84 -7.81
N ILE A 116 -4.01 -9.43 -6.73
CA ILE A 116 -3.48 -8.39 -5.85
C ILE A 116 -3.09 -9.09 -4.55
N ALA A 117 -1.82 -8.97 -4.18
CA ALA A 117 -1.29 -9.59 -2.96
C ALA A 117 -1.00 -8.51 -1.92
N CYS A 118 -1.26 -8.83 -0.66
CA CYS A 118 -0.92 -7.96 0.45
C CYS A 118 -0.70 -8.77 1.71
N GLU A 119 -0.14 -8.12 2.73
CA GLU A 119 -0.04 -8.72 4.05
C GLU A 119 -0.48 -7.72 5.12
N TYR A 120 -0.80 -8.24 6.29
CA TYR A 120 -1.04 -7.43 7.48
C TYR A 120 -0.51 -8.15 8.71
N ASN A 121 -0.21 -7.40 9.76
CA ASN A 121 0.38 -7.96 10.97
C ASN A 121 -0.65 -8.77 11.76
N ILE A 122 -0.26 -9.99 12.11
CA ILE A 122 -1.05 -10.83 13.00
C ILE A 122 -0.47 -10.75 14.42
N LYS A 123 0.84 -10.55 14.52
CA LYS A 123 1.57 -10.46 15.81
C LYS A 123 2.47 -9.22 15.83
N PRO A 124 2.09 -8.13 16.51
CA PRO A 124 0.82 -7.95 17.22
C PRO A 124 -0.37 -7.94 16.26
N LEU A 125 -1.50 -8.42 16.73
CA LEU A 125 -2.70 -8.51 15.91
C LEU A 125 -3.19 -7.13 15.49
N ASN A 126 -3.32 -6.94 14.18
CA ASN A 126 -3.88 -5.73 13.62
C ASN A 126 -5.33 -6.00 13.20
N MET A 127 -6.24 -5.92 14.16
CA MET A 127 -7.65 -6.21 13.93
C MET A 127 -8.29 -5.26 12.92
N ILE A 128 -7.87 -4.00 12.92
CA ILE A 128 -8.43 -3.00 11.98
C ILE A 128 -8.07 -3.38 10.56
N SER A 129 -6.81 -3.71 10.31
CA SER A 129 -6.36 -4.10 8.97
C SER A 129 -6.97 -5.43 8.52
N GLU A 130 -7.05 -6.42 9.42
CA GLU A 130 -7.67 -7.70 9.11
C GLU A 130 -9.12 -7.52 8.71
N ASN A 131 -9.90 -6.78 9.50
CA ASN A 131 -11.31 -6.53 9.20
C ASN A 131 -11.50 -5.79 7.88
N PHE A 132 -10.63 -4.81 7.60
CA PHE A 132 -10.66 -4.07 6.35
C PHE A 132 -10.44 -4.99 5.16
N HIS A 133 -9.42 -5.84 5.21
CA HIS A 133 -9.11 -6.75 4.10
C HIS A 133 -10.18 -7.80 3.89
N GLN A 134 -10.79 -8.30 4.96
CA GLN A 134 -11.92 -9.23 4.85
C GLN A 134 -13.11 -8.55 4.18
N LYS A 135 -13.40 -7.29 4.54
CA LYS A 135 -14.47 -6.51 3.91
C LYS A 135 -14.23 -6.32 2.42
N MET A 136 -12.99 -6.18 1.98
CA MET A 136 -12.61 -6.05 0.57
C MET A 136 -12.46 -7.40 -0.13
N GLU A 137 -12.85 -8.50 0.52
CA GLU A 137 -12.84 -9.85 -0.04
C GLU A 137 -11.44 -10.41 -0.32
N TYR A 138 -10.45 -9.98 0.45
CA TYR A 138 -9.12 -10.57 0.38
C TYR A 138 -9.07 -11.89 1.12
N LYS A 139 -8.36 -12.86 0.55
CA LYS A 139 -8.21 -14.19 1.13
C LYS A 139 -6.85 -14.36 1.79
N ASN A 140 -6.83 -15.01 2.96
CA ASN A 140 -5.58 -15.43 3.57
C ASN A 140 -5.03 -16.64 2.82
N VAL A 141 -3.84 -16.51 2.21
CA VAL A 141 -3.21 -17.58 1.44
C VAL A 141 -1.98 -18.18 2.14
N GLY A 142 -1.63 -17.65 3.31
CA GLY A 142 -0.53 -18.18 4.11
C GLY A 142 -0.06 -17.22 5.17
N THR A 143 0.74 -17.73 6.07
CA THR A 143 1.33 -16.98 7.19
C THR A 143 2.84 -17.26 7.23
N GLN A 144 3.62 -16.25 7.59
CA GLN A 144 5.05 -16.43 7.81
C GLN A 144 5.55 -15.72 9.07
#